data_1112d7b0dd83d575781b9bf5cb99c758
#
_entry.id   1112d7b0dd83d575781b9bf5cb99c758
#
_cell.length_a   1.000
_cell.length_b   1.000
_cell.length_c   1.000
_cell.angle_alpha   90.00
_cell.angle_beta   90.00
_cell.angle_gamma   90.00
#
_symmetry.space_group_name_H-M   'P 1'
#
loop_
_entity.id
_entity.type
_entity.pdbx_description
1 polymer ?
#
loop_
_entity_poly.entity_id
_entity_poly.type
_entity_poly.pdbx_seq_one_letter_code
_entity_poly.pdbx_strand_id
1 'polypeptide(L)'
;MISVQNAAFQYRDDLIFRNVSFELAKGQTAAILGPNGRGKTTLLKSIVGLLPLAQGSVETFGHIGYVAQKNHMAFSYKVLDIVVMGRAAHVGLFRTPGLNDYKIARATLDRLGIDSFADRLYTQLSGGERQMVMIARALASECEVLFLDEPTSALDFFNQALILKLLRRIVAEDGLTVLFATHVPQHAQYLADAVMLMHSVDHQDWGPAEEMLTETNLEALYGVPVKSLEVEHEGKVASNLVPLFV
;
A
#
# COMPACT_ATOMS: atom_id res chain seq x y z
N MET A 1 -7.24 4.24 -13.97
CA MET A 1 -8.01 3.00 -13.73
C MET A 1 -7.01 1.85 -13.68
N ILE A 2 -7.11 0.98 -12.71
CA ILE A 2 -6.45 -0.33 -12.70
C ILE A 2 -7.51 -1.34 -13.08
N SER A 3 -7.27 -2.16 -14.09
CA SER A 3 -8.16 -3.26 -14.48
C SER A 3 -7.37 -4.57 -14.41
N VAL A 4 -7.90 -5.52 -13.68
CA VAL A 4 -7.36 -6.88 -13.56
C VAL A 4 -8.43 -7.85 -14.03
N GLN A 5 -8.09 -8.72 -14.98
CA GLN A 5 -9.04 -9.65 -15.59
C GLN A 5 -8.52 -11.08 -15.55
N ASN A 6 -9.25 -11.95 -14.85
CA ASN A 6 -8.99 -13.38 -14.73
C ASN A 6 -7.52 -13.73 -14.38
N ALA A 7 -6.91 -12.89 -13.52
CA ALA A 7 -5.52 -13.05 -13.17
C ALA A 7 -5.30 -14.32 -12.35
N ALA A 8 -4.25 -15.05 -12.72
CA ALA A 8 -3.76 -16.21 -11.98
C ALA A 8 -2.24 -16.14 -11.86
N PHE A 9 -1.74 -16.65 -10.75
CA PHE A 9 -0.30 -16.75 -10.52
C PHE A 9 0.05 -18.06 -9.80
N GLN A 10 1.17 -18.67 -10.21
CA GLN A 10 1.71 -19.87 -9.59
C GLN A 10 3.24 -19.77 -9.44
N TYR A 11 3.77 -20.35 -8.37
CA TYR A 11 5.20 -20.63 -8.23
C TYR A 11 5.43 -22.09 -8.54
N ARG A 12 6.08 -22.39 -9.68
CA ARG A 12 6.21 -23.77 -10.19
C ARG A 12 4.82 -24.42 -10.29
N ASP A 13 4.52 -25.41 -9.43
CA ASP A 13 3.25 -26.12 -9.40
C ASP A 13 2.28 -25.62 -8.33
N ASP A 14 2.74 -24.70 -7.46
CA ASP A 14 1.94 -24.14 -6.36
C ASP A 14 1.13 -22.94 -6.83
N LEU A 15 -0.18 -23.12 -7.01
CA LEU A 15 -1.10 -22.05 -7.34
C LEU A 15 -1.32 -21.13 -6.14
N ILE A 16 -1.10 -19.82 -6.34
CA ILE A 16 -1.21 -18.81 -5.29
C ILE A 16 -2.57 -18.12 -5.33
N PHE A 17 -3.04 -17.76 -6.53
CA PHE A 17 -4.39 -17.27 -6.77
C PHE A 17 -4.80 -17.53 -8.22
N ARG A 18 -6.12 -17.59 -8.46
CA ARG A 18 -6.70 -17.64 -9.81
C ARG A 18 -8.03 -16.92 -9.88
N ASN A 19 -8.43 -16.60 -11.12
CA ASN A 19 -9.69 -15.92 -11.43
C ASN A 19 -9.89 -14.57 -10.73
N VAL A 20 -8.80 -13.89 -10.36
CA VAL A 20 -8.88 -12.55 -9.75
C VAL A 20 -9.28 -11.53 -10.81
N SER A 21 -10.41 -10.86 -10.60
CA SER A 21 -10.88 -9.78 -11.47
C SER A 21 -11.43 -8.63 -10.64
N PHE A 22 -10.99 -7.42 -10.96
CA PHE A 22 -11.51 -6.20 -10.34
C PHE A 22 -11.13 -4.95 -11.14
N GLU A 23 -11.81 -3.87 -10.86
CA GLU A 23 -11.50 -2.55 -11.39
C GLU A 23 -11.39 -1.53 -10.25
N LEU A 24 -10.39 -0.66 -10.33
CA LEU A 24 -10.21 0.46 -9.42
C LEU A 24 -10.13 1.75 -10.24
N ALA A 25 -11.05 2.66 -9.99
CA ALA A 25 -11.10 3.92 -10.71
C ALA A 25 -9.96 4.87 -10.29
N LYS A 26 -9.68 5.86 -11.14
CA LYS A 26 -8.69 6.91 -10.84
C LYS A 26 -9.11 7.69 -9.59
N GLY A 27 -8.16 7.96 -8.70
CA GLY A 27 -8.38 8.69 -7.46
C GLY A 27 -9.02 7.89 -6.33
N GLN A 28 -9.33 6.61 -6.55
CA GLN A 28 -9.83 5.71 -5.50
C GLN A 28 -8.71 5.01 -4.75
N THR A 29 -9.02 4.66 -3.52
CA THR A 29 -8.14 3.83 -2.68
C THR A 29 -8.77 2.46 -2.46
N ALA A 30 -7.98 1.40 -2.64
CA ALA A 30 -8.44 0.05 -2.36
C ALA A 30 -7.47 -0.73 -1.47
N ALA A 31 -8.02 -1.65 -0.69
CA ALA A 31 -7.27 -2.56 0.15
C ALA A 31 -7.39 -4.01 -0.34
N ILE A 32 -6.28 -4.74 -0.34
CA ILE A 32 -6.27 -6.20 -0.44
C ILE A 32 -6.12 -6.72 0.99
N LEU A 33 -7.20 -7.31 1.53
CA LEU A 33 -7.29 -7.77 2.91
C LEU A 33 -7.30 -9.30 2.99
N GLY A 34 -6.62 -9.85 3.97
CA GLY A 34 -6.61 -11.29 4.24
C GLY A 34 -5.46 -11.72 5.13
N PRO A 35 -5.52 -12.94 5.67
CA PRO A 35 -4.45 -13.51 6.49
C PRO A 35 -3.11 -13.57 5.78
N ASN A 36 -2.03 -13.76 6.55
CA ASN A 36 -0.70 -13.97 5.97
C ASN A 36 -0.66 -15.26 5.14
N GLY A 37 0.14 -15.24 4.06
CA GLY A 37 0.26 -16.38 3.14
C GLY A 37 -0.86 -16.51 2.09
N ARG A 38 -1.84 -15.62 2.05
CA ARG A 38 -2.95 -15.66 1.07
C ARG A 38 -2.61 -15.07 -0.31
N GLY A 39 -1.36 -14.68 -0.56
CA GLY A 39 -0.94 -14.19 -1.88
C GLY A 39 -1.09 -12.69 -2.11
N LYS A 40 -1.43 -11.88 -1.09
CA LYS A 40 -1.59 -10.40 -1.21
C LYS A 40 -0.38 -9.72 -1.85
N THR A 41 0.81 -9.95 -1.30
CA THR A 41 2.09 -9.45 -1.84
C THR A 41 2.34 -9.93 -3.27
N THR A 42 2.02 -11.19 -3.55
CA THR A 42 2.18 -11.77 -4.89
C THR A 42 1.26 -11.10 -5.89
N LEU A 43 -0.02 -10.89 -5.52
CA LEU A 43 -0.98 -10.17 -6.35
C LEU A 43 -0.52 -8.74 -6.62
N LEU A 44 -0.13 -7.98 -5.60
CA LEU A 44 0.44 -6.63 -5.78
C LEU A 44 1.62 -6.62 -6.74
N LYS A 45 2.59 -7.54 -6.56
CA LYS A 45 3.76 -7.64 -7.43
C LYS A 45 3.41 -8.01 -8.86
N SER A 46 2.38 -8.85 -9.07
CA SER A 46 1.90 -9.18 -10.40
C SER A 46 1.23 -7.99 -11.09
N ILE A 47 0.44 -7.20 -10.34
CA ILE A 47 -0.20 -5.98 -10.85
C ILE A 47 0.84 -4.92 -11.26
N VAL A 48 1.89 -4.75 -10.45
CA VAL A 48 3.00 -3.81 -10.74
C VAL A 48 3.89 -4.32 -11.90
N GLY A 49 3.75 -5.58 -12.34
CA GLY A 49 4.56 -6.18 -13.39
C GLY A 49 5.92 -6.73 -12.92
N LEU A 50 6.12 -6.86 -11.60
CA LEU A 50 7.34 -7.48 -11.02
C LEU A 50 7.31 -9.00 -11.09
N LEU A 51 6.13 -9.60 -11.20
CA LEU A 51 5.91 -11.03 -11.37
C LEU A 51 5.00 -11.26 -12.58
N PRO A 52 5.37 -12.12 -13.55
CA PRO A 52 4.52 -12.41 -14.69
C PRO A 52 3.31 -13.23 -14.26
N LEU A 53 2.13 -12.87 -14.75
CA LEU A 53 0.93 -13.69 -14.57
C LEU A 53 1.05 -15.03 -15.31
N ALA A 54 0.47 -16.08 -14.76
CA ALA A 54 0.28 -17.36 -15.45
C ALA A 54 -0.91 -17.29 -16.43
N GLN A 55 -1.96 -16.53 -16.06
CA GLN A 55 -3.14 -16.29 -16.89
C GLN A 55 -3.73 -14.92 -16.59
N GLY A 56 -4.58 -14.42 -17.51
CA GLY A 56 -5.26 -13.14 -17.37
C GLY A 56 -4.43 -11.94 -17.81
N SER A 57 -4.92 -10.75 -17.52
CA SER A 57 -4.28 -9.51 -17.89
C SER A 57 -4.40 -8.46 -16.79
N VAL A 58 -3.47 -7.52 -16.80
CA VAL A 58 -3.47 -6.32 -15.96
C VAL A 58 -3.23 -5.11 -16.84
N GLU A 59 -4.09 -4.13 -16.70
CA GLU A 59 -3.92 -2.81 -17.29
C GLU A 59 -3.83 -1.75 -16.19
N THR A 60 -2.77 -0.97 -16.22
CA THR A 60 -2.55 0.16 -15.32
C THR A 60 -2.29 1.41 -16.14
N PHE A 61 -2.67 2.57 -15.62
CA PHE A 61 -2.38 3.85 -16.26
C PHE A 61 -1.36 4.65 -15.47
N GLY A 62 -0.66 5.57 -16.17
CA GLY A 62 0.26 6.52 -15.55
C GLY A 62 1.51 5.88 -14.95
N HIS A 63 2.25 6.70 -14.21
CA HIS A 63 3.45 6.26 -13.52
C HIS A 63 3.10 5.54 -12.21
N ILE A 64 3.80 4.43 -11.96
CA ILE A 64 3.58 3.58 -10.80
C ILE A 64 4.67 3.84 -9.75
N GLY A 65 4.24 4.13 -8.52
CA GLY A 65 5.06 4.06 -7.32
C GLY A 65 4.82 2.73 -6.59
N TYR A 66 5.87 2.08 -6.12
CA TYR A 66 5.75 0.84 -5.33
C TYR A 66 6.59 0.90 -4.06
N VAL A 67 5.96 0.60 -2.93
CA VAL A 67 6.58 0.48 -1.62
C VAL A 67 6.47 -0.97 -1.15
N ALA A 68 7.58 -1.68 -1.10
CA ALA A 68 7.64 -3.07 -0.65
C ALA A 68 7.57 -3.17 0.88
N GLN A 69 7.07 -4.30 1.39
CA GLN A 69 6.97 -4.60 2.83
C GLN A 69 8.33 -4.53 3.54
N LYS A 70 9.38 -5.07 2.94
CA LYS A 70 10.74 -5.07 3.48
C LYS A 70 11.68 -4.32 2.55
N ASN A 71 12.29 -3.29 3.08
CA ASN A 71 13.27 -2.48 2.39
C ASN A 71 14.63 -2.59 3.10
N HIS A 72 15.41 -3.62 2.73
CA HIS A 72 16.79 -3.75 3.22
C HIS A 72 17.71 -2.93 2.31
N MET A 73 18.23 -1.83 2.83
CA MET A 73 19.31 -1.11 2.18
C MET A 73 20.65 -1.70 2.63
N ALA A 74 21.42 -2.23 1.67
CA ALA A 74 22.73 -2.82 1.92
C ALA A 74 23.78 -1.76 2.32
N PHE A 75 23.54 -0.48 1.97
CA PHE A 75 24.45 0.63 2.21
C PHE A 75 23.80 1.75 2.99
N SER A 76 24.61 2.54 3.67
CA SER A 76 24.18 3.67 4.51
C SER A 76 24.08 4.93 3.64
N TYR A 77 22.95 5.13 2.97
CA TYR A 77 22.67 6.34 2.18
C TYR A 77 22.03 7.42 3.05
N LYS A 78 22.21 8.69 2.68
CA LYS A 78 21.40 9.78 3.21
C LYS A 78 19.94 9.64 2.75
N VAL A 79 19.01 10.12 3.56
CA VAL A 79 17.59 10.10 3.23
C VAL A 79 17.30 10.80 1.89
N LEU A 80 17.90 11.96 1.66
CA LEU A 80 17.72 12.70 0.41
C LEU A 80 18.14 11.87 -0.80
N ASP A 81 19.27 11.15 -0.72
CA ASP A 81 19.74 10.32 -1.83
C ASP A 81 18.77 9.16 -2.12
N ILE A 82 18.18 8.56 -1.08
CA ILE A 82 17.16 7.51 -1.25
C ILE A 82 15.92 8.07 -1.95
N VAL A 83 15.47 9.26 -1.57
CA VAL A 83 14.30 9.87 -2.20
C VAL A 83 14.59 10.25 -3.65
N VAL A 84 15.80 10.74 -3.95
CA VAL A 84 16.26 11.01 -5.33
C VAL A 84 16.27 9.75 -6.19
N MET A 85 16.53 8.55 -5.61
CA MET A 85 16.42 7.29 -6.38
C MET A 85 15.00 7.07 -6.94
N GLY A 86 13.96 7.67 -6.35
CA GLY A 86 12.62 7.68 -6.92
C GLY A 86 12.53 8.36 -8.28
N ARG A 87 13.49 9.24 -8.63
CA ARG A 87 13.57 9.94 -9.91
C ARG A 87 14.18 9.11 -11.03
N ALA A 88 14.59 7.86 -10.76
CA ALA A 88 15.34 7.04 -11.73
C ALA A 88 14.68 6.93 -13.11
N ALA A 89 13.34 6.84 -13.17
CA ALA A 89 12.59 6.78 -14.43
C ALA A 89 12.70 8.09 -15.26
N HIS A 90 12.90 9.23 -14.60
CA HIS A 90 13.00 10.55 -15.24
C HIS A 90 14.45 10.89 -15.63
N VAL A 91 15.43 10.32 -14.92
CA VAL A 91 16.86 10.58 -15.16
C VAL A 91 17.38 9.82 -16.37
N GLY A 92 16.83 8.61 -16.64
CA GLY A 92 17.29 7.72 -17.69
C GLY A 92 18.53 6.90 -17.32
N LEU A 93 18.78 5.82 -18.08
CA LEU A 93 19.75 4.76 -17.74
C LEU A 93 21.21 5.19 -17.63
N PHE A 94 21.63 6.24 -18.35
CA PHE A 94 23.05 6.65 -18.45
C PHE A 94 23.31 8.05 -17.89
N ARG A 95 22.36 8.60 -17.12
CA ARG A 95 22.51 9.94 -16.53
C ARG A 95 22.54 9.85 -15.01
N THR A 96 23.16 10.83 -14.38
CA THR A 96 23.09 11.04 -12.94
C THR A 96 21.97 12.03 -12.62
N PRO A 97 21.30 11.92 -11.45
CA PRO A 97 20.32 12.90 -11.01
C PRO A 97 20.88 14.33 -11.02
N GLY A 98 20.12 15.26 -11.59
CA GLY A 98 20.50 16.67 -11.67
C GLY A 98 19.92 17.50 -10.52
N LEU A 99 20.22 18.80 -10.51
CA LEU A 99 19.72 19.73 -9.48
C LEU A 99 18.20 19.75 -9.36
N ASN A 100 17.49 19.55 -10.48
CA ASN A 100 16.02 19.50 -10.47
C ASN A 100 15.49 18.26 -9.73
N ASP A 101 16.14 17.10 -9.89
CA ASP A 101 15.75 15.87 -9.22
C ASP A 101 15.93 15.99 -7.69
N TYR A 102 17.03 16.62 -7.25
CA TYR A 102 17.25 16.94 -5.84
C TYR A 102 16.23 17.95 -5.29
N LYS A 103 15.82 18.96 -6.09
CA LYS A 103 14.76 19.90 -5.69
C LYS A 103 13.42 19.18 -5.50
N ILE A 104 13.02 18.31 -6.42
CA ILE A 104 11.78 17.53 -6.32
C ILE A 104 11.82 16.62 -5.11
N ALA A 105 12.93 15.90 -4.91
CA ALA A 105 13.10 15.02 -3.75
C ALA A 105 12.98 15.79 -2.42
N ARG A 106 13.61 16.96 -2.32
CA ARG A 106 13.53 17.80 -1.13
C ARG A 106 12.14 18.39 -0.89
N ALA A 107 11.48 18.87 -1.96
CA ALA A 107 10.09 19.32 -1.88
C ALA A 107 9.14 18.19 -1.43
N THR A 108 9.39 16.96 -1.86
CA THR A 108 8.63 15.78 -1.40
C THR A 108 8.84 15.51 0.09
N LEU A 109 10.07 15.58 0.58
CA LEU A 109 10.38 15.44 2.02
C LEU A 109 9.70 16.54 2.85
N ASP A 110 9.77 17.80 2.40
CA ASP A 110 9.13 18.95 3.05
C ASP A 110 7.60 18.78 3.11
N ARG A 111 6.98 18.41 1.99
CA ARG A 111 5.55 18.13 1.90
C ARG A 111 5.09 17.03 2.88
N LEU A 112 5.92 16.04 3.11
CA LEU A 112 5.64 14.96 4.08
C LEU A 112 5.98 15.35 5.53
N GLY A 113 6.56 16.53 5.75
CA GLY A 113 6.97 17.02 7.07
C GLY A 113 8.22 16.34 7.62
N ILE A 114 9.07 15.80 6.76
CA ILE A 114 10.29 15.05 7.12
C ILE A 114 11.57 15.63 6.49
N ASP A 115 11.58 16.87 6.03
CA ASP A 115 12.78 17.52 5.46
C ASP A 115 13.96 17.53 6.45
N SER A 116 13.69 17.59 7.75
CA SER A 116 14.70 17.48 8.81
C SER A 116 15.49 16.15 8.78
N PHE A 117 15.00 15.14 8.08
CA PHE A 117 15.70 13.86 7.91
C PHE A 117 16.64 13.84 6.71
N ALA A 118 16.57 14.82 5.80
CA ALA A 118 17.26 14.82 4.51
C ALA A 118 18.73 14.42 4.58
N ASP A 119 19.46 14.94 5.55
CA ASP A 119 20.91 14.71 5.74
C ASP A 119 21.23 13.54 6.68
N ARG A 120 20.23 12.93 7.33
CA ARG A 120 20.43 11.76 8.22
C ARG A 120 20.68 10.51 7.39
N LEU A 121 21.42 9.58 7.98
CA LEU A 121 21.59 8.24 7.39
C LEU A 121 20.30 7.41 7.61
N TYR A 122 19.85 6.74 6.56
CA TYR A 122 18.64 5.89 6.61
C TYR A 122 18.71 4.82 7.70
N THR A 123 19.90 4.30 7.96
CA THR A 123 20.14 3.28 9.02
C THR A 123 19.90 3.82 10.43
N GLN A 124 19.94 5.14 10.64
CA GLN A 124 19.73 5.81 11.94
C GLN A 124 18.24 6.10 12.21
N LEU A 125 17.37 5.85 11.24
CA LEU A 125 15.95 6.11 11.36
C LEU A 125 15.22 4.97 12.09
N SER A 126 14.16 5.31 12.81
CA SER A 126 13.17 4.34 13.34
C SER A 126 12.41 3.65 12.20
N GLY A 127 11.67 2.59 12.52
CA GLY A 127 10.85 1.86 11.53
C GLY A 127 9.82 2.76 10.83
N GLY A 128 9.10 3.60 11.59
CA GLY A 128 8.12 4.53 11.06
C GLY A 128 8.74 5.62 10.19
N GLU A 129 9.88 6.20 10.63
CA GLU A 129 10.63 7.19 9.83
C GLU A 129 11.12 6.58 8.51
N ARG A 130 11.65 5.34 8.54
CA ARG A 130 12.05 4.61 7.32
C ARG A 130 10.88 4.42 6.37
N GLN A 131 9.71 4.06 6.89
CA GLN A 131 8.51 3.87 6.08
C GLN A 131 8.09 5.19 5.40
N MET A 132 8.11 6.31 6.11
CA MET A 132 7.84 7.64 5.53
C MET A 132 8.83 7.98 4.40
N VAL A 133 10.12 7.67 4.58
CA VAL A 133 11.15 7.88 3.53
C VAL A 133 10.87 7.01 2.31
N MET A 134 10.41 5.77 2.48
CA MET A 134 10.07 4.90 1.34
C MET A 134 8.84 5.38 0.58
N ILE A 135 7.85 5.92 1.29
CA ILE A 135 6.69 6.59 0.67
C ILE A 135 7.16 7.84 -0.07
N ALA A 136 8.03 8.67 0.55
CA ALA A 136 8.63 9.85 -0.09
C ALA A 136 9.34 9.48 -1.40
N ARG A 137 10.13 8.40 -1.39
CA ARG A 137 10.81 7.89 -2.58
C ARG A 137 9.82 7.53 -3.70
N ALA A 138 8.73 6.84 -3.36
CA ALA A 138 7.72 6.48 -4.33
C ALA A 138 7.00 7.73 -4.90
N LEU A 139 6.66 8.70 -4.05
CA LEU A 139 6.01 9.96 -4.48
C LEU A 139 6.93 10.86 -5.30
N ALA A 140 8.24 10.86 -5.03
CA ALA A 140 9.22 11.61 -5.80
C ALA A 140 9.29 11.15 -7.27
N SER A 141 8.80 9.96 -7.60
CA SER A 141 8.63 9.52 -8.99
C SER A 141 7.46 10.20 -9.72
N GLU A 142 6.70 11.08 -9.04
CA GLU A 142 5.49 11.73 -9.58
C GLU A 142 4.47 10.70 -10.08
N CYS A 143 4.29 9.62 -9.30
CA CYS A 143 3.37 8.55 -9.64
C CYS A 143 1.90 8.98 -9.58
N GLU A 144 1.08 8.42 -10.48
CA GLU A 144 -0.38 8.56 -10.46
C GLU A 144 -1.05 7.40 -9.71
N VAL A 145 -0.32 6.29 -9.59
CA VAL A 145 -0.77 5.08 -8.90
C VAL A 145 0.29 4.67 -7.88
N LEU A 146 -0.10 4.50 -6.63
CA LEU A 146 0.78 4.07 -5.54
C LEU A 146 0.36 2.69 -5.02
N PHE A 147 1.27 1.74 -5.09
CA PHE A 147 1.11 0.41 -4.52
C PHE A 147 1.91 0.29 -3.22
N LEU A 148 1.26 -0.22 -2.16
CA LEU A 148 1.87 -0.36 -0.83
C LEU A 148 1.67 -1.79 -0.32
N ASP A 149 2.76 -2.47 -0.05
CA ASP A 149 2.72 -3.82 0.50
C ASP A 149 2.92 -3.77 2.02
N GLU A 150 1.84 -3.94 2.77
CA GLU A 150 1.78 -3.88 4.23
C GLU A 150 2.49 -2.64 4.84
N PRO A 151 2.07 -1.40 4.47
CA PRO A 151 2.81 -0.18 4.79
C PRO A 151 2.94 0.12 6.29
N THR A 152 2.18 -0.54 7.14
CA THR A 152 2.12 -0.33 8.59
C THR A 152 2.59 -1.54 9.38
N SER A 153 3.00 -2.64 8.72
CA SER A 153 3.47 -3.84 9.39
C SER A 153 4.74 -3.54 10.22
N ALA A 154 4.83 -4.13 11.41
CA ALA A 154 5.91 -3.94 12.36
C ALA A 154 6.09 -2.50 12.91
N LEU A 155 5.07 -1.64 12.78
CA LEU A 155 5.02 -0.32 13.40
C LEU A 155 4.14 -0.35 14.66
N ASP A 156 4.49 0.49 15.64
CA ASP A 156 3.61 0.76 16.77
C ASP A 156 2.37 1.59 16.37
N PHE A 157 1.39 1.69 17.24
CA PHE A 157 0.13 2.39 16.96
C PHE A 157 0.31 3.86 16.56
N PHE A 158 1.29 4.55 17.16
CA PHE A 158 1.56 5.95 16.82
C PHE A 158 2.03 6.08 15.38
N ASN A 159 3.02 5.27 14.98
CA ASN A 159 3.57 5.27 13.64
C ASN A 159 2.56 4.75 12.60
N GLN A 160 1.74 3.74 12.94
CA GLN A 160 0.63 3.30 12.09
C GLN A 160 -0.35 4.44 11.79
N ALA A 161 -0.80 5.15 12.85
CA ALA A 161 -1.71 6.28 12.70
C ALA A 161 -1.10 7.41 11.85
N LEU A 162 0.21 7.68 12.02
CA LEU A 162 0.92 8.69 11.25
C LEU A 162 0.93 8.34 9.76
N ILE A 163 1.27 7.09 9.40
CA ILE A 163 1.29 6.62 8.00
C ILE A 163 -0.12 6.65 7.39
N LEU A 164 -1.13 6.17 8.09
CA LEU A 164 -2.51 6.16 7.59
C LEU A 164 -3.05 7.58 7.35
N LYS A 165 -2.82 8.50 8.28
CA LYS A 165 -3.19 9.93 8.12
C LYS A 165 -2.45 10.56 6.94
N LEU A 166 -1.16 10.26 6.78
CA LEU A 166 -0.36 10.72 5.65
C LEU A 166 -0.95 10.23 4.32
N LEU A 167 -1.21 8.93 4.19
CA LEU A 167 -1.79 8.35 2.97
C LEU A 167 -3.15 8.97 2.65
N ARG A 168 -4.04 9.12 3.64
CA ARG A 168 -5.36 9.74 3.46
C ARG A 168 -5.24 11.19 2.97
N ARG A 169 -4.29 11.96 3.52
CA ARG A 169 -4.04 13.33 3.09
C ARG A 169 -3.56 13.39 1.64
N ILE A 170 -2.59 12.57 1.26
CA ILE A 170 -2.02 12.55 -0.11
C ILE A 170 -3.09 12.16 -1.14
N VAL A 171 -3.90 11.14 -0.83
CA VAL A 171 -5.01 10.73 -1.69
C VAL A 171 -5.97 11.90 -1.92
N ALA A 172 -6.37 12.60 -0.85
CA ALA A 172 -7.31 13.72 -0.94
C ALA A 172 -6.73 14.94 -1.67
N GLU A 173 -5.44 15.25 -1.50
CA GLU A 173 -4.79 16.41 -2.10
C GLU A 173 -4.41 16.20 -3.58
N ASP A 174 -3.92 15.00 -3.94
CA ASP A 174 -3.36 14.73 -5.27
C ASP A 174 -4.30 13.95 -6.19
N GLY A 175 -5.40 13.42 -5.67
CA GLY A 175 -6.24 12.48 -6.41
C GLY A 175 -5.48 11.19 -6.77
N LEU A 176 -4.51 10.80 -5.93
CA LEU A 176 -3.68 9.62 -6.13
C LEU A 176 -4.52 8.34 -6.05
N THR A 177 -4.34 7.43 -6.99
CA THR A 177 -4.94 6.09 -6.89
C THR A 177 -4.04 5.22 -6.03
N VAL A 178 -4.60 4.58 -4.99
CA VAL A 178 -3.81 3.77 -4.06
C VAL A 178 -4.37 2.35 -3.98
N LEU A 179 -3.50 1.36 -4.11
CA LEU A 179 -3.81 -0.04 -3.82
C LEU A 179 -2.83 -0.55 -2.77
N PHE A 180 -3.32 -0.97 -1.62
CA PHE A 180 -2.46 -1.46 -0.55
C PHE A 180 -2.88 -2.83 -0.02
N ALA A 181 -1.89 -3.66 0.31
CA ALA A 181 -2.13 -4.91 1.03
C ALA A 181 -2.07 -4.67 2.54
N THR A 182 -2.96 -5.32 3.27
CA THR A 182 -2.95 -5.32 4.73
C THR A 182 -3.60 -6.60 5.27
N HIS A 183 -3.28 -6.95 6.52
CA HIS A 183 -4.00 -7.97 7.28
C HIS A 183 -4.84 -7.37 8.41
N VAL A 184 -4.91 -6.03 8.50
CA VAL A 184 -5.59 -5.28 9.57
C VAL A 184 -6.86 -4.63 9.00
N PRO A 185 -8.08 -5.11 9.36
CA PRO A 185 -9.33 -4.56 8.85
C PRO A 185 -9.54 -3.07 9.11
N GLN A 186 -9.08 -2.58 10.28
CA GLN A 186 -9.21 -1.18 10.67
C GLN A 186 -8.44 -0.23 9.72
N HIS A 187 -7.32 -0.69 9.13
CA HIS A 187 -6.59 0.11 8.15
C HIS A 187 -7.37 0.23 6.84
N ALA A 188 -8.00 -0.87 6.39
CA ALA A 188 -8.89 -0.85 5.23
C ALA A 188 -10.12 0.04 5.51
N GLN A 189 -10.75 -0.10 6.66
CA GLN A 189 -11.89 0.72 7.07
C GLN A 189 -11.58 2.22 7.11
N TYR A 190 -10.35 2.59 7.51
CA TYR A 190 -9.94 3.99 7.61
C TYR A 190 -9.63 4.63 6.25
N LEU A 191 -9.10 3.86 5.29
CA LEU A 191 -8.47 4.42 4.10
C LEU A 191 -9.12 3.99 2.79
N ALA A 192 -9.76 2.81 2.70
CA ALA A 192 -10.18 2.24 1.43
C ALA A 192 -11.62 2.59 1.04
N ASP A 193 -11.83 2.91 -0.24
CA ASP A 193 -13.15 3.03 -0.86
C ASP A 193 -13.67 1.66 -1.30
N ALA A 194 -12.76 0.74 -1.69
CA ALA A 194 -13.08 -0.63 -2.10
C ALA A 194 -12.13 -1.63 -1.42
N VAL A 195 -12.60 -2.85 -1.25
CA VAL A 195 -11.82 -3.91 -0.57
C VAL A 195 -11.92 -5.22 -1.35
N MET A 196 -10.78 -5.88 -1.49
CA MET A 196 -10.69 -7.28 -1.90
C MET A 196 -10.44 -8.13 -0.66
N LEU A 197 -11.29 -9.13 -0.43
CA LEU A 197 -11.12 -10.16 0.59
C LEU A 197 -10.49 -11.41 -0.03
N MET A 198 -9.26 -11.75 0.35
CA MET A 198 -8.57 -12.95 -0.15
C MET A 198 -8.78 -14.14 0.80
N HIS A 199 -9.84 -14.91 0.59
CA HIS A 199 -10.20 -16.08 1.41
C HIS A 199 -9.33 -17.30 1.11
N SER A 200 -9.19 -17.62 -0.17
CA SER A 200 -8.43 -18.79 -0.64
C SER A 200 -7.83 -18.54 -2.02
N VAL A 201 -7.17 -19.56 -2.56
CA VAL A 201 -6.62 -19.54 -3.93
C VAL A 201 -7.70 -19.26 -4.97
N ASP A 202 -8.90 -19.78 -4.76
CA ASP A 202 -10.02 -19.76 -5.70
C ASP A 202 -11.16 -18.82 -5.34
N HIS A 203 -11.09 -18.21 -4.17
CA HIS A 203 -12.18 -17.40 -3.65
C HIS A 203 -11.66 -16.03 -3.17
N GLN A 204 -12.05 -15.00 -3.90
CA GLN A 204 -11.80 -13.59 -3.58
C GLN A 204 -13.09 -12.82 -3.83
N ASP A 205 -13.47 -11.98 -2.86
CA ASP A 205 -14.60 -11.06 -2.98
C ASP A 205 -14.07 -9.64 -3.20
N TRP A 206 -14.73 -8.88 -4.05
CA TRP A 206 -14.40 -7.49 -4.35
C TRP A 206 -15.65 -6.62 -4.33
N GLY A 207 -15.57 -5.49 -3.67
CA GLY A 207 -16.68 -4.54 -3.63
C GLY A 207 -16.37 -3.28 -2.81
N PRO A 208 -17.36 -2.41 -2.65
CA PRO A 208 -17.27 -1.24 -1.78
C PRO A 208 -16.85 -1.63 -0.36
N ALA A 209 -16.03 -0.80 0.28
CA ALA A 209 -15.50 -1.11 1.62
C ALA A 209 -16.61 -1.36 2.65
N GLU A 210 -17.72 -0.61 2.59
CA GLU A 210 -18.87 -0.75 3.50
C GLU A 210 -19.60 -2.10 3.34
N GLU A 211 -19.61 -2.68 2.14
CA GLU A 211 -20.22 -3.99 1.87
C GLU A 211 -19.28 -5.14 2.22
N MET A 212 -17.98 -4.94 2.05
CA MET A 212 -16.97 -5.96 2.28
C MET A 212 -16.57 -6.07 3.76
N LEU A 213 -16.46 -4.95 4.48
CA LEU A 213 -16.01 -4.92 5.87
C LEU A 213 -17.16 -5.13 6.86
N THR A 214 -17.79 -6.29 6.80
CA THR A 214 -18.87 -6.72 7.70
C THR A 214 -18.40 -7.77 8.70
N GLU A 215 -19.11 -7.93 9.82
CA GLU A 215 -18.83 -8.98 10.82
C GLU A 215 -18.77 -10.35 10.14
N THR A 216 -19.77 -10.69 9.33
CA THR A 216 -19.88 -11.98 8.65
C THR A 216 -18.71 -12.25 7.69
N ASN A 217 -18.36 -11.27 6.85
CA ASN A 217 -17.28 -11.43 5.88
C ASN A 217 -15.92 -11.57 6.58
N LEU A 218 -15.68 -10.78 7.64
CA LEU A 218 -14.42 -10.85 8.37
C LEU A 218 -14.31 -12.12 9.22
N GLU A 219 -15.42 -12.61 9.80
CA GLU A 219 -15.45 -13.90 10.46
C GLU A 219 -15.12 -15.04 9.48
N ALA A 220 -15.71 -15.03 8.28
CA ALA A 220 -15.40 -16.00 7.23
C ALA A 220 -13.93 -15.90 6.77
N LEU A 221 -13.37 -14.68 6.69
CA LEU A 221 -12.00 -14.44 6.24
C LEU A 221 -10.95 -14.90 7.25
N TYR A 222 -11.16 -14.60 8.54
CA TYR A 222 -10.18 -14.82 9.61
C TYR A 222 -10.42 -16.06 10.45
N GLY A 223 -11.64 -16.64 10.40
CA GLY A 223 -12.00 -17.81 11.19
C GLY A 223 -12.17 -17.53 12.69
N VAL A 224 -12.38 -16.27 13.06
CA VAL A 224 -12.65 -15.84 14.45
C VAL A 224 -13.86 -14.90 14.46
N PRO A 225 -14.71 -14.94 15.52
CA PRO A 225 -15.82 -14.00 15.63
C PRO A 225 -15.34 -12.54 15.58
N VAL A 226 -16.05 -11.71 14.83
CA VAL A 226 -15.76 -10.27 14.73
C VAL A 226 -17.02 -9.50 15.10
N LYS A 227 -16.87 -8.44 15.89
CA LYS A 227 -17.97 -7.54 16.27
C LYS A 227 -17.67 -6.11 15.87
N SER A 228 -18.69 -5.45 15.35
CA SER A 228 -18.68 -4.01 15.11
C SER A 228 -19.08 -3.30 16.40
N LEU A 229 -18.17 -2.46 16.91
CA LEU A 229 -18.40 -1.67 18.11
C LEU A 229 -18.39 -0.18 17.75
N GLU A 230 -19.43 0.54 18.17
CA GLU A 230 -19.45 2.00 18.08
C GLU A 230 -18.69 2.60 19.25
N VAL A 231 -17.74 3.48 18.93
CA VAL A 231 -16.94 4.22 19.91
C VAL A 231 -17.14 5.71 19.67
N GLU A 232 -17.58 6.42 20.72
CA GLU A 232 -17.64 7.88 20.68
C GLU A 232 -16.32 8.47 21.16
N HIS A 233 -15.76 9.39 20.37
CA HIS A 233 -14.57 10.14 20.70
C HIS A 233 -14.69 11.57 20.15
N GLU A 234 -14.55 12.58 21.03
CA GLU A 234 -14.66 14.01 20.68
C GLU A 234 -15.95 14.36 19.90
N GLY A 235 -17.08 13.77 20.30
CA GLY A 235 -18.39 14.00 19.68
C GLY A 235 -18.57 13.37 18.29
N LYS A 236 -17.67 12.48 17.89
CA LYS A 236 -17.76 11.68 16.67
C LYS A 236 -17.95 10.21 17.04
N VAL A 237 -18.91 9.57 16.38
CA VAL A 237 -19.11 8.13 16.50
C VAL A 237 -18.31 7.45 15.39
N ALA A 238 -17.47 6.50 15.76
CA ALA A 238 -16.71 5.66 14.83
C ALA A 238 -17.02 4.18 15.12
N SER A 239 -17.34 3.43 14.06
CA SER A 239 -17.45 1.98 14.13
C SER A 239 -16.07 1.35 14.04
N ASN A 240 -15.80 0.36 14.88
CA ASN A 240 -14.56 -0.41 14.85
C ASN A 240 -14.87 -1.92 14.83
N LEU A 241 -14.22 -2.64 13.94
CA LEU A 241 -14.31 -4.09 13.79
C LEU A 241 -13.31 -4.75 14.72
N VAL A 242 -13.79 -5.49 15.72
CA VAL A 242 -12.97 -6.06 16.80
C VAL A 242 -13.08 -7.59 16.77
N PRO A 243 -11.96 -8.32 16.63
CA PRO A 243 -11.95 -9.77 16.77
C PRO A 243 -12.15 -10.17 18.24
N LEU A 244 -12.92 -11.23 18.47
CA LEU A 244 -13.17 -11.79 19.79
C LEU A 244 -12.37 -13.09 19.95
N PHE A 245 -11.49 -13.12 20.94
CA PHE A 245 -10.70 -14.31 21.30
C PHE A 245 -11.39 -15.07 22.43
N VAL A 246 -12.46 -15.79 22.09
CA VAL A 246 -13.31 -16.55 23.01
C VAL A 246 -13.23 -18.04 22.73
#